data_9938daa07975dbe8988cca7aa4dc44f6
#
_entry.id   9938daa07975dbe8988cca7aa4dc44f6
#
_cell.length_a   1.000
_cell.length_b   1.000
_cell.length_c   1.000
_cell.angle_alpha   90.00
_cell.angle_beta   90.00
_cell.angle_gamma   90.00
#
_symmetry.space_group_name_H-M   'P 1'
#
loop_
_entity.id
_entity.type
_entity.pdbx_description
1 polymer ?
#
loop_
_entity_poly.entity_id
_entity_poly.type
_entity_poly.pdbx_seq_one_letter_code
_entity_poly.pdbx_strand_id
1 'polypeptide(L)'
;MSDAAAKRRAQQTVRNLGWSLLASFALVAVMVIALPRDESNRIERVDHIKIAKQVEASTDYDLVAPTLPEGWWVSNATWTPDTTSTTANWTIYFIGPDNQFVGMTQAWDIDATWLFTQLGDGAAPNVERIDSDWWQYTVSEPKNPPRMRDVVRIYRENLETAEGDALLLFGAESEADFDLIASVVLKDYPGA
;
A
#
# COMPACT_ATOMS: atom_id res chain seq x y z
N MET A 1 -57.15 -40.57 23.77
CA MET A 1 -57.38 -39.10 23.82
C MET A 1 -56.09 -38.26 23.99
N SER A 2 -54.90 -38.85 23.85
CA SER A 2 -53.58 -38.17 24.08
C SER A 2 -52.97 -37.48 22.83
N ASP A 3 -53.26 -37.98 21.63
CA ASP A 3 -52.58 -37.49 20.42
C ASP A 3 -52.99 -36.08 19.97
N ALA A 4 -54.25 -35.69 20.17
CA ALA A 4 -54.72 -34.36 19.80
C ALA A 4 -54.11 -33.25 20.71
N ALA A 5 -53.87 -33.56 21.98
CA ALA A 5 -53.20 -32.62 22.88
C ALA A 5 -51.71 -32.48 22.60
N ALA A 6 -51.02 -33.57 22.22
CA ALA A 6 -49.64 -33.56 21.83
C ALA A 6 -49.42 -32.78 20.54
N LYS A 7 -50.29 -32.95 19.53
CA LYS A 7 -50.24 -32.22 18.25
C LYS A 7 -50.47 -30.71 18.43
N ARG A 8 -51.37 -30.31 19.34
CA ARG A 8 -51.56 -28.88 19.65
C ARG A 8 -50.37 -28.25 20.34
N ARG A 9 -49.70 -28.96 21.26
CA ARG A 9 -48.49 -28.50 21.94
C ARG A 9 -47.35 -28.35 20.93
N ALA A 10 -47.16 -29.32 20.04
CA ALA A 10 -46.13 -29.25 19.01
C ALA A 10 -46.34 -28.03 18.07
N GLN A 11 -47.59 -27.77 17.64
CA GLN A 11 -47.89 -26.62 16.81
C GLN A 11 -47.67 -25.28 17.55
N GLN A 12 -47.95 -25.21 18.83
CA GLN A 12 -47.64 -24.02 19.64
C GLN A 12 -46.14 -23.79 19.77
N THR A 13 -45.37 -24.84 19.98
CA THR A 13 -43.90 -24.77 20.07
C THR A 13 -43.28 -24.29 18.79
N VAL A 14 -43.69 -24.83 17.63
CA VAL A 14 -43.22 -24.40 16.31
C VAL A 14 -43.58 -22.94 16.04
N ARG A 15 -44.80 -22.53 16.37
CA ARG A 15 -45.23 -21.13 16.21
C ARG A 15 -44.44 -20.18 17.09
N ASN A 16 -44.19 -20.54 18.35
CA ASN A 16 -43.38 -19.72 19.25
C ASN A 16 -41.92 -19.65 18.85
N LEU A 17 -41.34 -20.75 18.33
CA LEU A 17 -40.02 -20.77 17.75
C LEU A 17 -39.93 -19.83 16.54
N GLY A 18 -40.95 -19.86 15.66
CA GLY A 18 -41.01 -18.95 14.50
C GLY A 18 -41.01 -17.48 14.89
N TRP A 19 -41.83 -17.11 15.91
CA TRP A 19 -41.87 -15.74 16.43
C TRP A 19 -40.56 -15.31 17.10
N SER A 20 -39.91 -16.21 17.85
CA SER A 20 -38.62 -15.96 18.45
C SER A 20 -37.52 -15.73 17.40
N LEU A 21 -37.51 -16.56 16.37
CA LEU A 21 -36.58 -16.43 15.26
C LEU A 21 -36.77 -15.10 14.51
N LEU A 22 -38.03 -14.76 14.24
CA LEU A 22 -38.37 -13.50 13.54
C LEU A 22 -37.99 -12.27 14.39
N ALA A 23 -38.20 -12.31 15.68
CA ALA A 23 -37.77 -11.24 16.60
C ALA A 23 -36.24 -11.10 16.61
N SER A 24 -35.50 -12.22 16.63
CA SER A 24 -34.03 -12.20 16.55
C SER A 24 -33.53 -11.63 15.24
N PHE A 25 -34.11 -12.03 14.10
CA PHE A 25 -33.77 -11.46 12.81
C PHE A 25 -34.13 -9.98 12.71
N ALA A 26 -35.25 -9.55 13.24
CA ALA A 26 -35.61 -8.14 13.27
C ALA A 26 -34.61 -7.31 14.09
N LEU A 27 -34.17 -7.84 15.24
CA LEU A 27 -33.15 -7.17 16.06
C LEU A 27 -31.82 -7.04 15.33
N VAL A 28 -31.37 -8.11 14.67
CA VAL A 28 -30.14 -8.08 13.87
C VAL A 28 -30.28 -7.11 12.69
N ALA A 29 -31.41 -7.12 12.00
CA ALA A 29 -31.67 -6.19 10.90
C ALA A 29 -31.65 -4.73 11.39
N VAL A 30 -32.24 -4.42 12.53
CA VAL A 30 -32.20 -3.09 13.14
C VAL A 30 -30.75 -2.72 13.50
N MET A 31 -29.98 -3.64 14.09
CA MET A 31 -28.56 -3.39 14.37
C MET A 31 -27.75 -3.08 13.09
N VAL A 32 -27.94 -3.88 12.04
CA VAL A 32 -27.21 -3.69 10.76
C VAL A 32 -27.59 -2.36 10.08
N ILE A 33 -28.85 -1.93 10.21
CA ILE A 33 -29.32 -0.66 9.62
C ILE A 33 -28.92 0.53 10.51
N ALA A 34 -28.93 0.36 11.83
CA ALA A 34 -28.62 1.42 12.79
C ALA A 34 -27.11 1.63 13.01
N LEU A 35 -26.28 0.63 12.70
CA LEU A 35 -24.82 0.83 12.68
C LEU A 35 -24.49 1.74 11.50
N PRO A 36 -23.97 2.95 11.74
CA PRO A 36 -23.44 3.77 10.65
C PRO A 36 -22.37 2.92 9.98
N ARG A 37 -22.59 2.59 8.71
CA ARG A 37 -21.50 2.09 7.88
C ARG A 37 -20.53 3.23 7.79
N ASP A 38 -19.42 3.08 8.48
CA ASP A 38 -18.30 3.99 8.36
C ASP A 38 -17.77 3.85 6.92
N GLU A 39 -18.30 4.68 6.02
CA GLU A 39 -17.79 4.81 4.65
C GLU A 39 -16.47 5.60 4.63
N SER A 40 -15.90 5.89 5.81
CA SER A 40 -14.66 6.61 5.99
C SER A 40 -13.39 5.79 5.66
N ASN A 41 -13.51 4.62 5.02
CA ASN A 41 -12.42 4.05 4.25
C ASN A 41 -12.08 4.88 2.99
N ARG A 42 -12.47 6.15 2.96
CA ARG A 42 -11.91 7.09 2.01
C ARG A 42 -10.48 7.34 2.44
N ILE A 43 -9.55 6.78 1.67
CA ILE A 43 -8.14 7.14 1.79
C ILE A 43 -8.08 8.65 1.62
N GLU A 44 -7.66 9.36 2.67
CA GLU A 44 -7.56 10.82 2.64
C GLU A 44 -6.35 11.25 1.82
N ARG A 45 -6.47 12.39 1.14
CA ARG A 45 -5.33 12.98 0.43
C ARG A 45 -4.38 13.60 1.44
N VAL A 46 -3.10 13.26 1.31
CA VAL A 46 -2.03 13.73 2.17
C VAL A 46 -1.24 14.85 1.49
N ASP A 47 -0.97 15.92 2.21
CA ASP A 47 -0.06 16.98 1.76
C ASP A 47 1.40 16.56 2.03
N HIS A 48 1.94 15.76 1.13
CA HIS A 48 3.30 15.22 1.22
C HIS A 48 4.37 16.31 1.17
N ILE A 49 4.13 17.40 0.45
CA ILE A 49 5.07 18.53 0.36
C ILE A 49 5.23 19.20 1.73
N LYS A 50 4.12 19.37 2.45
CA LYS A 50 4.15 19.94 3.80
C LYS A 50 4.87 19.01 4.78
N ILE A 51 4.64 17.70 4.67
CA ILE A 51 5.29 16.70 5.52
C ILE A 51 6.79 16.67 5.23
N ALA A 52 7.21 16.65 3.96
CA ALA A 52 8.61 16.68 3.58
C ALA A 52 9.33 17.89 4.20
N LYS A 53 8.78 19.09 4.03
CA LYS A 53 9.34 20.31 4.63
C LYS A 53 9.46 20.26 6.15
N GLN A 54 8.53 19.58 6.84
CA GLN A 54 8.59 19.42 8.29
C GLN A 54 9.72 18.47 8.71
N VAL A 55 9.95 17.39 7.94
CA VAL A 55 11.04 16.46 8.18
C VAL A 55 12.37 17.11 7.88
N GLU A 56 12.55 17.75 6.73
CA GLU A 56 13.77 18.49 6.32
C GLU A 56 14.16 19.56 7.34
N ALA A 57 13.19 20.22 7.97
CA ALA A 57 13.47 21.20 9.02
C ALA A 57 14.07 20.58 10.30
N SER A 58 14.02 19.28 10.47
CA SER A 58 14.49 18.54 11.65
C SER A 58 15.58 17.51 11.34
N THR A 59 15.97 17.37 10.08
CA THR A 59 16.96 16.40 9.61
C THR A 59 17.85 17.05 8.55
N ASP A 60 18.98 16.41 8.22
CA ASP A 60 19.88 16.85 7.15
C ASP A 60 19.58 16.13 5.81
N TYR A 61 18.41 15.50 5.68
CA TYR A 61 18.01 14.77 4.49
C TYR A 61 17.15 15.64 3.57
N ASP A 62 17.44 15.62 2.27
CA ASP A 62 16.63 16.25 1.22
C ASP A 62 15.59 15.25 0.72
N LEU A 63 14.32 15.52 0.96
CA LEU A 63 13.23 14.60 0.65
C LEU A 63 12.59 14.91 -0.71
N VAL A 64 12.44 13.89 -1.53
CA VAL A 64 11.72 14.00 -2.80
C VAL A 64 10.23 14.17 -2.54
N ALA A 65 9.70 15.33 -2.90
CA ALA A 65 8.28 15.67 -2.73
C ALA A 65 7.70 16.24 -4.03
N PRO A 66 7.49 15.39 -5.07
CA PRO A 66 7.24 15.85 -6.42
C PRO A 66 5.89 16.54 -6.58
N THR A 67 5.86 17.52 -7.49
CA THR A 67 4.60 18.08 -7.99
C THR A 67 3.96 17.08 -8.94
N LEU A 68 2.80 16.54 -8.57
CA LEU A 68 2.16 15.45 -9.29
C LEU A 68 1.43 15.92 -10.55
N PRO A 69 1.30 15.03 -11.57
CA PRO A 69 0.46 15.26 -12.73
C PRO A 69 -1.02 15.39 -12.35
N GLU A 70 -1.82 15.96 -13.27
CA GLU A 70 -3.25 16.13 -13.06
C GLU A 70 -3.94 14.80 -12.75
N GLY A 71 -4.79 14.79 -11.74
CA GLY A 71 -5.53 13.60 -11.29
C GLY A 71 -4.78 12.70 -10.31
N TRP A 72 -3.46 12.80 -10.22
CA TRP A 72 -2.67 12.07 -9.23
C TRP A 72 -2.67 12.75 -7.87
N TRP A 73 -2.60 11.95 -6.82
CA TRP A 73 -2.58 12.43 -5.44
C TRP A 73 -1.85 11.44 -4.51
N VAL A 74 -1.51 11.90 -3.31
CA VAL A 74 -0.81 11.09 -2.32
C VAL A 74 -1.78 10.57 -1.28
N SER A 75 -1.76 9.26 -1.05
CA SER A 75 -2.56 8.57 -0.04
C SER A 75 -1.83 8.40 1.29
N ASN A 76 -0.51 8.31 1.24
CA ASN A 76 0.34 8.19 2.42
C ASN A 76 1.73 8.76 2.13
N ALA A 77 2.32 9.39 3.15
CA ALA A 77 3.69 9.89 3.12
C ALA A 77 4.28 9.68 4.51
N THR A 78 5.33 8.86 4.61
CA THR A 78 5.90 8.41 5.88
C THR A 78 7.40 8.57 5.89
N TRP A 79 7.91 9.22 6.93
CA TRP A 79 9.32 9.27 7.26
C TRP A 79 9.68 8.21 8.30
N THR A 80 10.72 7.45 8.02
CA THR A 80 11.34 6.49 8.96
C THR A 80 12.75 6.97 9.25
N PRO A 81 13.06 7.37 10.49
CA PRO A 81 14.40 7.85 10.83
C PRO A 81 15.42 6.70 10.86
N ASP A 82 16.68 7.05 10.68
CA ASP A 82 17.79 6.14 10.90
C ASP A 82 17.90 5.73 12.37
N THR A 83 18.10 4.44 12.59
CA THR A 83 18.35 3.85 13.90
C THR A 83 19.28 2.65 13.74
N THR A 84 19.74 2.09 14.86
CA THR A 84 20.57 0.86 14.85
C THR A 84 19.94 -0.33 14.12
N SER A 85 18.64 -0.30 13.85
CA SER A 85 17.89 -1.40 13.23
C SER A 85 17.07 -0.99 12.02
N THR A 86 17.03 0.29 11.68
CA THR A 86 16.26 0.80 10.55
C THR A 86 17.06 1.81 9.74
N THR A 87 17.10 1.64 8.44
CA THR A 87 17.68 2.58 7.48
C THR A 87 16.74 3.77 7.29
N ALA A 88 17.30 5.00 7.29
CA ALA A 88 16.53 6.20 6.99
C ALA A 88 15.81 6.05 5.64
N ASN A 89 14.51 6.27 5.64
CA ASN A 89 13.76 6.23 4.38
C ASN A 89 12.52 7.13 4.40
N TRP A 90 12.17 7.61 3.21
CA TRP A 90 10.99 8.39 2.92
C TRP A 90 10.12 7.63 1.93
N THR A 91 8.90 7.27 2.32
CA THR A 91 7.99 6.49 1.49
C THR A 91 6.74 7.28 1.18
N ILE A 92 6.37 7.35 -0.10
CA ILE A 92 5.15 7.99 -0.60
C ILE A 92 4.35 6.98 -1.41
N TYR A 93 3.01 7.03 -1.27
CA TYR A 93 2.09 6.23 -2.08
C TYR A 93 1.24 7.16 -2.93
N PHE A 94 1.40 7.04 -4.24
CA PHE A 94 0.67 7.79 -5.25
C PHE A 94 -0.53 7.00 -5.75
N ILE A 95 -1.64 7.70 -5.94
CA ILE A 95 -2.86 7.15 -6.53
C ILE A 95 -3.19 7.96 -7.77
N GLY A 96 -3.36 7.28 -8.88
CA GLY A 96 -3.73 7.88 -10.16
C GLY A 96 -5.25 8.05 -10.34
N PRO A 97 -5.66 8.71 -11.43
CA PRO A 97 -7.06 9.02 -11.71
C PRO A 97 -7.96 7.77 -11.87
N ASP A 98 -7.41 6.67 -12.37
CA ASP A 98 -8.11 5.39 -12.54
C ASP A 98 -7.82 4.40 -11.40
N ASN A 99 -7.44 4.91 -10.22
CA ASN A 99 -7.01 4.15 -9.03
C ASN A 99 -5.72 3.35 -9.23
N GLN A 100 -4.89 3.70 -10.21
CA GLN A 100 -3.55 3.14 -10.32
C GLN A 100 -2.77 3.47 -9.04
N PHE A 101 -1.89 2.55 -8.68
CA PHE A 101 -1.03 2.70 -7.51
C PHE A 101 0.44 2.69 -7.92
N VAL A 102 1.21 3.64 -7.40
CA VAL A 102 2.67 3.62 -7.46
C VAL A 102 3.21 3.99 -6.09
N GLY A 103 4.11 3.18 -5.55
CA GLY A 103 4.87 3.50 -4.35
C GLY A 103 6.25 4.00 -4.72
N MET A 104 6.76 4.95 -3.95
CA MET A 104 8.13 5.42 -3.98
C MET A 104 8.77 5.26 -2.61
N THR A 105 10.01 4.81 -2.56
CA THR A 105 10.84 4.86 -1.36
C THR A 105 12.20 5.46 -1.72
N GLN A 106 12.52 6.59 -1.15
CA GLN A 106 13.86 7.15 -1.13
C GLN A 106 14.54 6.69 0.16
N ALA A 107 15.77 6.20 0.07
CA ALA A 107 16.50 5.69 1.22
C ALA A 107 17.98 6.04 1.12
N TRP A 108 18.63 6.23 2.25
CA TRP A 108 20.01 6.67 2.36
C TRP A 108 20.87 5.60 3.03
N ASP A 109 22.12 5.51 2.62
CA ASP A 109 23.10 4.57 3.17
C ASP A 109 22.58 3.13 3.26
N ILE A 110 21.86 2.69 2.22
CA ILE A 110 21.32 1.32 2.18
C ILE A 110 22.45 0.30 2.01
N ASP A 111 22.22 -0.89 2.55
CA ASP A 111 23.02 -2.08 2.31
C ASP A 111 22.26 -3.14 1.50
N ALA A 112 22.97 -4.21 1.11
CA ALA A 112 22.37 -5.31 0.38
C ALA A 112 21.22 -5.98 1.17
N THR A 113 21.31 -6.04 2.49
CA THR A 113 20.29 -6.67 3.34
C THR A 113 19.00 -5.86 3.31
N TRP A 114 19.12 -4.54 3.45
CA TRP A 114 17.97 -3.66 3.32
C TRP A 114 17.30 -3.78 1.96
N LEU A 115 18.10 -3.74 0.89
CA LEU A 115 17.60 -3.87 -0.47
C LEU A 115 16.84 -5.18 -0.67
N PHE A 116 17.39 -6.31 -0.23
CA PHE A 116 16.71 -7.59 -0.30
C PHE A 116 15.38 -7.61 0.46
N THR A 117 15.30 -6.94 1.61
CA THR A 117 14.04 -6.85 2.37
C THR A 117 12.97 -6.05 1.61
N GLN A 118 13.39 -5.09 0.77
CA GLN A 118 12.46 -4.33 -0.05
C GLN A 118 11.93 -5.12 -1.25
N LEU A 119 12.69 -6.09 -1.75
CA LEU A 119 12.32 -6.88 -2.93
C LEU A 119 11.35 -8.05 -2.62
N GLY A 120 10.95 -8.21 -1.35
CA GLY A 120 10.00 -9.25 -0.94
C GLY A 120 10.63 -10.63 -0.70
N ASP A 121 9.85 -11.51 -0.06
CA ASP A 121 10.28 -12.88 0.30
C ASP A 121 10.33 -13.74 -0.95
N GLY A 122 11.47 -14.02 -1.52
CA GLY A 122 11.43 -14.96 -2.61
C GLY A 122 12.75 -15.29 -3.28
N ALA A 123 12.66 -16.09 -4.32
CA ALA A 123 13.76 -16.46 -5.19
C ALA A 123 14.53 -15.24 -5.71
N ALA A 124 15.79 -15.42 -6.01
CA ALA A 124 16.61 -14.37 -6.60
C ALA A 124 15.86 -13.65 -7.72
N PRO A 125 15.68 -12.34 -7.62
CA PRO A 125 14.92 -11.60 -8.62
C PRO A 125 15.65 -11.64 -9.96
N ASN A 126 14.87 -11.64 -11.05
CA ASN A 126 15.43 -11.30 -12.36
C ASN A 126 15.77 -9.81 -12.33
N VAL A 127 17.00 -9.48 -12.73
CA VAL A 127 17.49 -8.10 -12.73
C VAL A 127 17.75 -7.72 -14.18
N GLU A 128 17.10 -6.66 -14.61
CA GLU A 128 17.24 -6.13 -15.96
C GLU A 128 17.55 -4.63 -15.90
N ARG A 129 18.52 -4.19 -16.70
CA ARG A 129 18.78 -2.77 -16.87
C ARG A 129 17.80 -2.22 -17.90
N ILE A 130 16.97 -1.28 -17.51
CA ILE A 130 15.99 -0.66 -18.40
C ILE A 130 16.64 0.49 -19.18
N ASP A 131 17.48 1.26 -18.47
CA ASP A 131 18.07 2.48 -19.00
C ASP A 131 19.43 2.73 -18.31
N SER A 132 20.08 3.88 -18.56
CA SER A 132 21.40 4.17 -18.00
C SER A 132 21.43 4.07 -16.47
N ASP A 133 20.34 4.47 -15.81
CA ASP A 133 20.29 4.72 -14.37
C ASP A 133 19.23 3.90 -13.66
N TRP A 134 18.34 3.22 -14.41
CA TRP A 134 17.28 2.40 -13.87
C TRP A 134 17.51 0.91 -14.04
N TRP A 135 17.24 0.19 -12.96
CA TRP A 135 17.26 -1.27 -12.91
C TRP A 135 15.89 -1.79 -12.47
N GLN A 136 15.40 -2.79 -13.17
CA GLN A 136 14.17 -3.47 -12.82
C GLN A 136 14.46 -4.81 -12.17
N TYR A 137 13.85 -5.02 -11.02
CA TYR A 137 13.85 -6.28 -10.29
C TYR A 137 12.46 -6.88 -10.40
N THR A 138 12.36 -8.08 -10.94
CA THR A 138 11.11 -8.82 -11.07
C THR A 138 11.22 -10.10 -10.28
N VAL A 139 10.28 -10.36 -9.39
CA VAL A 139 10.23 -11.61 -8.63
C VAL A 139 9.94 -12.76 -9.59
N SER A 140 10.77 -13.83 -9.52
CA SER A 140 10.69 -14.94 -10.47
C SER A 140 9.38 -15.75 -10.37
N GLU A 141 8.73 -15.72 -9.21
CA GLU A 141 7.45 -16.39 -8.97
C GLU A 141 6.48 -15.41 -8.27
N PRO A 142 5.84 -14.49 -9.01
CA PRO A 142 4.88 -13.57 -8.44
C PRO A 142 3.71 -14.35 -7.82
N LYS A 143 3.30 -13.94 -6.62
CA LYS A 143 2.13 -14.55 -5.97
C LYS A 143 0.84 -14.13 -6.66
N ASN A 144 -0.16 -14.97 -6.61
CA ASN A 144 -1.50 -14.64 -7.07
C ASN A 144 -2.43 -14.43 -5.85
N PRO A 145 -2.93 -13.21 -5.57
CA PRO A 145 -2.72 -11.97 -6.34
C PRO A 145 -1.28 -11.43 -6.24
N PRO A 146 -0.82 -10.69 -7.26
CA PRO A 146 0.52 -10.09 -7.26
C PRO A 146 0.69 -9.15 -6.06
N ARG A 147 1.89 -9.12 -5.51
CA ARG A 147 2.24 -8.22 -4.42
C ARG A 147 2.71 -6.87 -4.98
N MET A 148 2.54 -5.81 -4.20
CA MET A 148 3.00 -4.47 -4.56
C MET A 148 4.49 -4.39 -4.97
N ARG A 149 5.31 -5.32 -4.53
CA ARG A 149 6.77 -5.35 -4.77
C ARG A 149 7.22 -6.53 -5.63
N ASP A 150 6.33 -7.12 -6.41
CA ASP A 150 6.72 -8.16 -7.38
C ASP A 150 7.52 -7.58 -8.54
N VAL A 151 7.34 -6.28 -8.82
CA VAL A 151 8.18 -5.50 -9.73
C VAL A 151 8.63 -4.24 -9.01
N VAL A 152 9.94 -4.03 -8.93
CA VAL A 152 10.57 -2.85 -8.32
C VAL A 152 11.57 -2.27 -9.30
N ARG A 153 11.45 -0.98 -9.59
CA ARG A 153 12.47 -0.23 -10.32
C ARG A 153 13.33 0.54 -9.34
N ILE A 154 14.64 0.44 -9.49
CA ILE A 154 15.62 1.10 -8.62
C ILE A 154 16.45 2.04 -9.46
N TYR A 155 16.47 3.30 -9.08
CA TYR A 155 17.37 4.31 -9.58
C TYR A 155 18.60 4.37 -8.69
N ARG A 156 19.79 4.19 -9.27
CA ARG A 156 21.07 4.28 -8.57
C ARG A 156 22.17 4.66 -9.53
N GLU A 157 23.03 5.55 -9.08
CA GLU A 157 24.20 6.00 -9.83
C GLU A 157 25.25 4.87 -9.99
N ASN A 158 25.37 3.97 -9.01
CA ASN A 158 26.30 2.85 -9.06
C ASN A 158 25.68 1.57 -8.46
N LEU A 159 25.46 0.56 -9.30
CA LEU A 159 24.93 -0.74 -8.87
C LEU A 159 25.99 -1.80 -8.53
N GLU A 160 27.27 -1.51 -8.76
CA GLU A 160 28.34 -2.44 -8.45
C GLU A 160 28.54 -2.60 -6.93
N THR A 161 28.14 -1.59 -6.16
CA THR A 161 28.10 -1.63 -4.70
C THR A 161 26.66 -1.64 -4.25
N ALA A 162 26.26 -2.60 -3.43
CA ALA A 162 24.92 -2.63 -2.84
C ALA A 162 24.72 -1.57 -1.74
N GLU A 163 25.58 -0.56 -1.69
CA GLU A 163 25.67 0.47 -0.65
C GLU A 163 25.39 1.85 -1.25
N GLY A 164 24.89 2.78 -0.45
CA GLY A 164 24.64 4.17 -0.80
C GLY A 164 23.14 4.52 -0.94
N ASP A 165 22.84 5.65 -1.54
CA ASP A 165 21.48 6.15 -1.66
C ASP A 165 20.73 5.43 -2.77
N ALA A 166 19.42 5.27 -2.60
CA ALA A 166 18.57 4.62 -3.58
C ALA A 166 17.18 5.23 -3.63
N LEU A 167 16.61 5.24 -4.83
CA LEU A 167 15.24 5.59 -5.08
C LEU A 167 14.53 4.37 -5.70
N LEU A 168 13.51 3.87 -5.03
CA LEU A 168 12.74 2.71 -5.45
C LEU A 168 11.34 3.14 -5.90
N LEU A 169 10.89 2.63 -7.04
CA LEU A 169 9.49 2.69 -7.47
C LEU A 169 8.92 1.28 -7.53
N PHE A 170 7.70 1.09 -7.07
CA PHE A 170 7.05 -0.22 -7.00
C PHE A 170 5.54 -0.12 -7.12
N GLY A 171 4.88 -1.25 -7.43
CA GLY A 171 3.44 -1.41 -7.38
C GLY A 171 2.69 -0.91 -8.61
N ALA A 172 3.33 -0.31 -9.60
CA ALA A 172 2.64 0.10 -10.83
C ALA A 172 2.13 -1.12 -11.62
N GLU A 173 0.92 -1.02 -12.13
CA GLU A 173 0.30 -2.04 -12.96
C GLU A 173 0.79 -1.98 -14.42
N SER A 174 1.30 -0.82 -14.84
CA SER A 174 1.80 -0.60 -16.20
C SER A 174 3.16 0.10 -16.22
N GLU A 175 3.93 -0.13 -17.28
CA GLU A 175 5.18 0.59 -17.52
C GLU A 175 4.96 2.10 -17.67
N ALA A 176 3.86 2.50 -18.29
CA ALA A 176 3.53 3.91 -18.48
C ALA A 176 3.35 4.66 -17.15
N ASP A 177 2.78 4.01 -16.14
CA ASP A 177 2.64 4.59 -14.80
C ASP A 177 3.99 4.72 -14.10
N PHE A 178 4.88 3.72 -14.26
CA PHE A 178 6.26 3.82 -13.78
C PHE A 178 6.99 4.99 -14.43
N ASP A 179 6.96 5.08 -15.77
CA ASP A 179 7.68 6.10 -16.51
C ASP A 179 7.16 7.51 -16.18
N LEU A 180 5.84 7.65 -16.05
CA LEU A 180 5.21 8.91 -15.65
C LEU A 180 5.70 9.36 -14.27
N ILE A 181 5.60 8.50 -13.27
CA ILE A 181 6.00 8.84 -11.90
C ILE A 181 7.52 9.00 -11.80
N ALA A 182 8.31 8.15 -12.45
CA ALA A 182 9.76 8.31 -12.53
C ALA A 182 10.15 9.68 -13.07
N SER A 183 9.53 10.12 -14.18
CA SER A 183 9.83 11.42 -14.80
C SER A 183 9.55 12.62 -13.91
N VAL A 184 8.58 12.49 -12.98
CA VAL A 184 8.21 13.55 -12.04
C VAL A 184 9.12 13.52 -10.80
N VAL A 185 9.38 12.34 -10.29
CA VAL A 185 10.19 12.10 -9.09
C VAL A 185 11.65 12.50 -9.33
N LEU A 186 12.22 12.15 -10.50
CA LEU A 186 13.61 12.47 -10.85
C LEU A 186 13.88 13.97 -10.97
N LYS A 187 12.90 14.79 -11.30
CA LYS A 187 13.08 16.25 -11.33
C LYS A 187 13.45 16.85 -9.99
N ASP A 188 12.98 16.21 -8.92
CA ASP A 188 13.15 16.68 -7.54
C ASP A 188 14.19 15.81 -6.79
N TYR A 189 14.80 14.80 -7.46
CA TYR A 189 15.80 13.93 -6.84
C TYR A 189 17.17 14.59 -6.82
N PRO A 190 17.83 14.75 -5.66
CA PRO A 190 19.08 15.52 -5.53
C PRO A 190 20.30 14.95 -6.25
N GLY A 191 20.20 13.80 -6.88
CA GLY A 191 21.30 13.12 -7.57
C GLY A 191 21.00 12.78 -9.04
N ALA A 192 19.91 13.31 -9.62
CA ALA A 192 19.51 13.01 -11.00
C ALA A 192 20.02 14.05 -12.00
#